data_3a11ceb8f84d244aec334391adb90c78
#
_entry.id   3a11ceb8f84d244aec334391adb90c78
#
_cell.length_a   1.000
_cell.length_b   1.000
_cell.length_c   1.000
_cell.angle_alpha   90.00
_cell.angle_beta   90.00
_cell.angle_gamma   90.00
#
_symmetry.space_group_name_H-M   'P 1'
#
loop_
_entity.id
_entity.type
_entity.pdbx_description
1 polymer ?
#
loop_
_entity_poly.entity_id
_entity_poly.type
_entity_poly.pdbx_seq_one_letter_code
_entity_poly.pdbx_strand_id
1 'polypeptide(L)'
;KIAAEQKVLQVCPYINHELEQKILPQLPECVGSRWTELFMDVNMRGIDKSIAARKVMEYYGFTMEESMAFGDGGNDVSLVRDVALGVAMGNACDALKEVADYITTSVDEDGISRALEYFELI
;
A
#
# COMPACT_ATOMS: atom_id res chain seq x y z
N LYS A 1 29.00 -3.97 3.23
CA LYS A 1 29.60 -2.67 3.62
C LYS A 1 28.58 -1.53 3.43
N ILE A 2 27.98 -1.36 2.25
CA ILE A 2 27.05 -0.24 1.97
C ILE A 2 25.87 -0.21 2.94
N ALA A 3 25.21 -1.33 3.20
CA ALA A 3 24.07 -1.41 4.10
C ALA A 3 24.40 -1.11 5.59
N ALA A 4 25.66 -1.20 6.00
CA ALA A 4 26.10 -0.84 7.35
C ALA A 4 26.37 0.67 7.51
N GLU A 5 26.51 1.38 6.40
CA GLU A 5 26.88 2.81 6.35
C GLU A 5 25.70 3.68 5.91
N GLN A 6 24.62 3.08 5.40
CA GLN A 6 23.44 3.76 4.87
C GLN A 6 22.18 3.33 5.63
N LYS A 7 21.24 4.27 5.78
CA LYS A 7 19.91 3.95 6.30
C LYS A 7 19.14 3.13 5.25
N VAL A 8 18.88 1.87 5.56
CA VAL A 8 18.05 0.99 4.72
C VAL A 8 16.60 1.14 5.15
N LEU A 9 15.71 1.48 4.23
CA LEU A 9 14.28 1.69 4.50
C LEU A 9 13.45 0.45 4.16
N GLN A 10 13.85 -0.28 3.11
CA GLN A 10 13.19 -1.47 2.61
C GLN A 10 14.23 -2.42 2.01
N VAL A 11 13.97 -3.70 2.07
CA VAL A 11 14.75 -4.74 1.38
C VAL A 11 13.81 -5.55 0.51
N CYS A 12 14.21 -5.80 -0.74
CA CYS A 12 13.44 -6.62 -1.68
C CYS A 12 14.24 -7.89 -2.03
N PRO A 13 14.23 -8.93 -1.17
CA PRO A 13 14.94 -10.16 -1.44
C PRO A 13 14.24 -10.99 -2.53
N TYR A 14 15.02 -11.46 -3.51
CA TYR A 14 14.57 -12.41 -4.53
C TYR A 14 14.61 -13.83 -3.95
N ILE A 15 13.57 -14.20 -3.26
CA ILE A 15 13.42 -15.48 -2.58
C ILE A 15 12.01 -16.05 -2.80
N ASN A 16 11.93 -17.39 -2.79
CA ASN A 16 10.64 -18.08 -2.86
C ASN A 16 9.96 -18.12 -1.47
N HIS A 17 8.70 -18.57 -1.46
CA HIS A 17 7.87 -18.62 -0.25
C HIS A 17 8.47 -19.56 0.84
N GLU A 18 9.11 -20.65 0.46
CA GLU A 18 9.72 -21.57 1.43
C GLU A 18 10.87 -20.89 2.22
N LEU A 19 11.70 -20.11 1.54
CA LEU A 19 12.80 -19.39 2.18
C LEU A 19 12.29 -18.19 3.00
N GLU A 20 11.23 -17.53 2.54
CA GLU A 20 10.52 -16.49 3.30
C GLU A 20 10.09 -17.01 4.68
N GLN A 21 9.41 -18.16 4.72
CA GLN A 21 8.95 -18.77 5.97
C GLN A 21 10.09 -19.13 6.94
N LYS A 22 11.29 -19.32 6.43
CA LYS A 22 12.48 -19.59 7.25
C LYS A 22 13.16 -18.31 7.76
N ILE A 23 13.09 -17.23 6.99
CA ILE A 23 13.81 -15.98 7.27
C ILE A 23 12.97 -15.03 8.14
N LEU A 24 11.70 -14.79 7.80
CA LEU A 24 10.87 -13.80 8.51
C LEU A 24 10.77 -14.05 10.03
N PRO A 25 10.66 -15.28 10.54
CA PRO A 25 10.64 -15.50 11.98
C PRO A 25 11.94 -15.07 12.71
N GLN A 26 13.04 -14.92 11.98
CA GLN A 26 14.31 -14.45 12.52
C GLN A 26 14.42 -12.90 12.53
N LEU A 27 13.43 -12.23 11.97
CA LEU A 27 13.35 -10.77 11.85
C LEU A 27 12.05 -10.25 12.52
N PRO A 28 11.94 -10.33 13.86
CA PRO A 28 10.69 -10.05 14.59
C PRO A 28 10.21 -8.60 14.41
N GLU A 29 11.13 -7.67 14.15
CA GLU A 29 10.83 -6.26 13.91
C GLU A 29 10.42 -5.96 12.45
N CYS A 30 10.38 -6.99 11.59
CA CYS A 30 10.04 -6.83 10.19
C CYS A 30 8.71 -7.50 9.85
N VAL A 31 8.13 -7.05 8.75
CA VAL A 31 7.01 -7.69 8.06
C VAL A 31 7.37 -7.90 6.60
N GLY A 32 6.92 -9.02 6.05
CA GLY A 32 7.03 -9.31 4.63
C GLY A 32 5.70 -9.12 3.94
N SER A 33 5.71 -8.56 2.75
CA SER A 33 4.58 -8.56 1.82
C SER A 33 5.01 -9.12 0.48
N ARG A 34 4.23 -10.09 -0.02
CA ARG A 34 4.50 -10.77 -1.29
C ARG A 34 3.34 -10.54 -2.25
N TRP A 35 3.65 -10.11 -3.44
CA TRP A 35 2.71 -9.88 -4.54
C TRP A 35 3.21 -10.44 -5.88
N THR A 36 4.33 -11.18 -5.83
CA THR A 36 4.88 -11.96 -6.94
C THR A 36 5.62 -13.18 -6.39
N GLU A 37 5.70 -14.25 -7.17
CA GLU A 37 6.47 -15.45 -6.81
C GLU A 37 7.99 -15.22 -6.76
N LEU A 38 8.49 -14.14 -7.37
CA LEU A 38 9.91 -13.90 -7.56
C LEU A 38 10.59 -13.24 -6.37
N PHE A 39 9.89 -12.34 -5.69
CA PHE A 39 10.44 -11.56 -4.57
C PHE A 39 9.37 -11.16 -3.57
N MET A 40 9.81 -10.63 -2.46
CA MET A 40 8.95 -10.01 -1.45
C MET A 40 9.54 -8.67 -1.01
N ASP A 41 8.70 -7.81 -0.47
CA ASP A 41 9.12 -6.61 0.24
C ASP A 41 9.24 -6.90 1.73
N VAL A 42 10.35 -6.50 2.33
CA VAL A 42 10.59 -6.59 3.77
C VAL A 42 10.72 -5.18 4.33
N ASN A 43 9.78 -4.82 5.18
CA ASN A 43 9.68 -3.51 5.83
C ASN A 43 9.73 -3.64 7.34
N MET A 44 9.99 -2.55 8.02
CA MET A 44 9.85 -2.51 9.48
C MET A 44 8.38 -2.66 9.87
N ARG A 45 8.14 -3.42 10.92
CA ARG A 45 6.81 -3.58 11.51
C ARG A 45 6.26 -2.22 11.98
N GLY A 46 4.95 -2.02 11.79
CA GLY A 46 4.29 -0.77 12.18
C GLY A 46 4.56 0.40 11.23
N ILE A 47 5.02 0.12 10.00
CA ILE A 47 5.12 1.10 8.92
C ILE A 47 4.33 0.56 7.73
N ASP A 48 3.32 1.33 7.32
CA ASP A 48 2.51 1.05 6.15
C ASP A 48 2.17 2.36 5.40
N LYS A 49 1.44 2.24 4.29
CA LYS A 49 1.07 3.41 3.48
C LYS A 49 0.13 4.36 4.20
N SER A 50 -0.76 3.88 5.07
CA SER A 50 -1.66 4.72 5.87
C SER A 50 -0.89 5.58 6.87
N ILE A 51 0.06 4.97 7.60
CA ILE A 51 0.92 5.70 8.54
C ILE A 51 1.75 6.76 7.83
N ALA A 52 2.29 6.42 6.64
CA ALA A 52 3.04 7.38 5.83
C ALA A 52 2.17 8.54 5.35
N ALA A 53 0.97 8.25 4.84
CA ALA A 53 0.00 9.26 4.41
C ALA A 53 -0.38 10.19 5.56
N ARG A 54 -0.71 9.64 6.73
CA ARG A 54 -1.04 10.42 7.93
C ARG A 54 0.07 11.41 8.29
N LYS A 55 1.33 11.00 8.25
CA LYS A 55 2.47 11.90 8.49
C LYS A 55 2.61 13.01 7.46
N VAL A 56 2.32 12.71 6.19
CA VAL A 56 2.31 13.72 5.12
C VAL A 56 1.17 14.70 5.33
N MET A 57 -0.03 14.22 5.65
CA MET A 57 -1.19 15.07 5.94
C MET A 57 -0.91 15.99 7.13
N GLU A 58 -0.39 15.44 8.24
CA GLU A 58 0.02 16.22 9.42
C GLU A 58 1.04 17.32 9.06
N TYR A 59 2.04 16.99 8.25
CA TYR A 59 3.06 17.94 7.82
C TYR A 59 2.49 19.14 7.04
N TYR A 60 1.47 18.89 6.20
CA TYR A 60 0.78 19.93 5.42
C TYR A 60 -0.41 20.56 6.14
N GLY A 61 -0.76 20.12 7.35
CA GLY A 61 -1.87 20.64 8.13
C GLY A 61 -3.24 20.14 7.68
N PHE A 62 -3.30 19.00 7.00
CA PHE A 62 -4.52 18.30 6.62
C PHE A 62 -4.81 17.12 7.53
N THR A 63 -6.05 16.64 7.49
CA THR A 63 -6.50 15.44 8.18
C THR A 63 -6.78 14.29 7.19
N MET A 64 -6.86 13.06 7.69
CA MET A 64 -7.26 11.92 6.84
C MET A 64 -8.69 12.07 6.31
N GLU A 65 -9.54 12.82 7.01
CA GLU A 65 -10.92 13.13 6.59
C GLU A 65 -11.01 14.06 5.37
N GLU A 66 -9.88 14.68 4.98
CA GLU A 66 -9.75 15.54 3.79
C GLU A 66 -9.01 14.84 2.65
N SER A 67 -8.89 13.51 2.72
CA SER A 67 -8.06 12.73 1.79
C SER A 67 -8.85 11.72 0.98
N MET A 68 -8.39 11.48 -0.23
CA MET A 68 -8.83 10.42 -1.12
C MET A 68 -7.61 9.57 -1.51
N ALA A 69 -7.79 8.27 -1.62
CA ALA A 69 -6.74 7.38 -2.07
C ALA A 69 -7.25 6.34 -3.07
N PHE A 70 -6.38 5.99 -3.99
CA PHE A 70 -6.58 4.91 -4.96
C PHE A 70 -5.62 3.77 -4.63
N GLY A 71 -6.06 2.54 -4.84
CA GLY A 71 -5.23 1.37 -4.62
C GLY A 71 -5.63 0.19 -5.50
N ASP A 72 -4.69 -0.74 -5.69
CA ASP A 72 -4.94 -1.99 -6.42
C ASP A 72 -4.32 -3.22 -5.73
N GLY A 73 -3.33 -3.04 -4.87
CA GLY A 73 -2.59 -4.10 -4.19
C GLY A 73 -2.90 -4.25 -2.70
N GLY A 74 -2.46 -5.37 -2.13
CA GLY A 74 -2.65 -5.67 -0.71
C GLY A 74 -1.95 -4.68 0.25
N ASN A 75 -0.90 -4.02 -0.20
CA ASN A 75 -0.18 -2.98 0.55
C ASN A 75 -0.93 -1.63 0.60
N ASP A 76 -2.02 -1.48 -0.17
CA ASP A 76 -2.88 -0.29 -0.20
C ASP A 76 -4.08 -0.42 0.74
N VAL A 77 -4.39 -1.61 1.23
CA VAL A 77 -5.59 -1.91 2.03
C VAL A 77 -5.71 -0.99 3.25
N SER A 78 -4.63 -0.79 4.01
CA SER A 78 -4.65 0.10 5.16
C SER A 78 -4.90 1.56 4.77
N LEU A 79 -4.29 2.02 3.68
CA LEU A 79 -4.46 3.39 3.19
C LEU A 79 -5.89 3.63 2.71
N VAL A 80 -6.40 2.77 1.83
CA VAL A 80 -7.75 2.89 1.24
C VAL A 80 -8.84 2.82 2.30
N ARG A 81 -8.65 2.02 3.36
CA ARG A 81 -9.57 1.95 4.49
C ARG A 81 -9.55 3.20 5.38
N ASP A 82 -8.39 3.83 5.56
CA ASP A 82 -8.17 4.85 6.59
C ASP A 82 -8.36 6.30 6.08
N VAL A 83 -8.44 6.53 4.76
CA VAL A 83 -8.77 7.83 4.16
C VAL A 83 -10.27 8.11 4.21
N ALA A 84 -10.67 9.38 3.96
CA ALA A 84 -12.09 9.74 3.89
C ALA A 84 -12.82 9.13 2.69
N LEU A 85 -12.12 8.92 1.58
CA LEU A 85 -12.67 8.32 0.36
C LEU A 85 -11.66 7.34 -0.23
N GLY A 86 -11.84 6.08 0.08
CA GLY A 86 -11.01 4.99 -0.43
C GLY A 86 -11.56 4.38 -1.72
N VAL A 87 -10.77 4.40 -2.79
CA VAL A 87 -11.16 3.89 -4.10
C VAL A 87 -10.31 2.70 -4.49
N ALA A 88 -10.95 1.56 -4.74
CA ALA A 88 -10.31 0.40 -5.34
C ALA A 88 -10.37 0.47 -6.86
N MET A 89 -9.23 0.22 -7.52
CA MET A 89 -9.19 0.05 -8.97
C MET A 89 -9.94 -1.23 -9.39
N GLY A 90 -10.50 -1.27 -10.59
CA GLY A 90 -11.22 -2.43 -11.10
C GLY A 90 -10.38 -3.71 -11.13
N ASN A 91 -9.06 -3.57 -11.35
CA ASN A 91 -8.06 -4.65 -11.28
C ASN A 91 -7.52 -4.91 -9.86
N ALA A 92 -8.07 -4.28 -8.82
CA ALA A 92 -7.59 -4.45 -7.45
C ALA A 92 -7.86 -5.87 -6.91
N CYS A 93 -7.07 -6.28 -5.93
CA CYS A 93 -7.28 -7.53 -5.21
C CYS A 93 -8.58 -7.48 -4.36
N ASP A 94 -9.16 -8.65 -4.09
CA ASP A 94 -10.45 -8.76 -3.38
C ASP A 94 -10.41 -8.09 -1.99
N ALA A 95 -9.35 -8.31 -1.22
CA ALA A 95 -9.18 -7.73 0.10
C ALA A 95 -9.21 -6.18 0.09
N LEU A 96 -8.78 -5.55 -1.00
CA LEU A 96 -8.84 -4.09 -1.14
C LEU A 96 -10.25 -3.66 -1.55
N LYS A 97 -10.91 -4.39 -2.44
CA LYS A 97 -12.29 -4.11 -2.84
C LYS A 97 -13.28 -4.22 -1.68
N GLU A 98 -13.01 -5.10 -0.71
CA GLU A 98 -13.84 -5.27 0.49
C GLU A 98 -13.82 -4.06 1.44
N VAL A 99 -12.75 -3.28 1.45
CA VAL A 99 -12.58 -2.13 2.36
C VAL A 99 -12.79 -0.77 1.68
N ALA A 100 -12.88 -0.74 0.35
CA ALA A 100 -13.02 0.49 -0.40
C ALA A 100 -14.47 1.03 -0.35
N ASP A 101 -14.60 2.36 -0.32
CA ASP A 101 -15.90 3.04 -0.42
C ASP A 101 -16.47 2.98 -1.84
N TYR A 102 -15.58 2.92 -2.84
CA TYR A 102 -15.96 2.88 -4.25
C TYR A 102 -15.01 1.99 -5.05
N ILE A 103 -15.56 1.26 -6.02
CA ILE A 103 -14.77 0.47 -6.97
C ILE A 103 -14.94 1.11 -8.36
N THR A 104 -13.84 1.62 -8.89
CA THR A 104 -13.81 2.21 -10.24
C THR A 104 -13.45 1.17 -11.30
N THR A 105 -13.28 1.58 -12.55
CA THR A 105 -12.80 0.71 -13.63
C THR A 105 -11.31 0.41 -13.49
N SER A 106 -10.79 -0.47 -14.33
CA SER A 106 -9.37 -0.87 -14.30
C SER A 106 -8.43 0.28 -14.71
N VAL A 107 -7.14 0.09 -14.48
CA VAL A 107 -6.11 1.03 -14.93
C VAL A 107 -6.12 1.20 -16.45
N ASP A 108 -6.46 0.15 -17.20
CA ASP A 108 -6.54 0.17 -18.66
C ASP A 108 -7.80 0.88 -19.21
N GLU A 109 -8.71 1.23 -18.32
CA GLU A 109 -10.00 1.87 -18.63
C GLU A 109 -10.14 3.25 -17.96
N ASP A 110 -9.03 3.93 -17.69
CA ASP A 110 -8.96 5.27 -17.09
C ASP A 110 -9.64 5.37 -15.71
N GLY A 111 -9.55 4.31 -14.89
CA GLY A 111 -10.27 4.19 -13.63
C GLY A 111 -10.10 5.37 -12.67
N ILE A 112 -8.90 5.95 -12.56
CA ILE A 112 -8.67 7.12 -11.71
C ILE A 112 -9.47 8.33 -12.23
N SER A 113 -9.39 8.64 -13.53
CA SER A 113 -10.11 9.77 -14.14
C SER A 113 -11.62 9.61 -13.94
N ARG A 114 -12.15 8.41 -14.21
CA ARG A 114 -13.59 8.12 -14.06
C ARG A 114 -14.08 8.28 -12.63
N ALA A 115 -13.27 7.89 -11.64
CA ALA A 115 -13.66 8.10 -10.25
C ALA A 115 -13.62 9.59 -9.87
N LEU A 116 -12.61 10.34 -10.32
CA LEU A 116 -12.53 11.78 -10.07
C LEU A 116 -13.70 12.52 -10.72
N GLU A 117 -14.11 12.15 -11.95
CA GLU A 117 -15.31 12.66 -12.61
C GLU A 117 -16.59 12.29 -11.84
N TYR A 118 -16.72 11.03 -11.39
CA TYR A 118 -17.89 10.56 -10.65
C TYR A 118 -18.10 11.34 -9.34
N PHE A 119 -17.01 11.71 -8.65
CA PHE A 119 -17.04 12.50 -7.43
C PHE A 119 -16.97 14.03 -7.68
N GLU A 120 -17.07 14.46 -8.93
CA GLU A 120 -17.06 15.88 -9.34
C GLU A 120 -15.80 16.64 -8.88
N LEU A 121 -14.64 15.95 -8.89
CA LEU A 121 -13.36 16.54 -8.52
C LEU A 121 -12.59 17.10 -9.72
N ILE A 122 -12.98 16.71 -10.93
CA ILE A 122 -12.48 17.24 -12.21
C ILE A 122 -13.64 17.37 -13.20
#